data_ddf468b9ba0d04945284f6d70e3f6a72
#
_entry.id   ddf468b9ba0d04945284f6d70e3f6a72
#
_cell.length_a   1.000
_cell.length_b   1.000
_cell.length_c   1.000
_cell.angle_alpha   90.00
_cell.angle_beta   90.00
_cell.angle_gamma   90.00
#
_symmetry.space_group_name_H-M   'P 1'
#
loop_
_entity.id
_entity.type
_entity.pdbx_description
1 polymer ?
#
loop_
_entity_poly.entity_id
_entity_poly.type
_entity_poly.pdbx_seq_one_letter_code
_entity_poly.pdbx_strand_id
1 'polypeptide(L)'
;MKTKGKVVSIIANLVTVQVDAPVAQNEICYIELGGVHLMAEVIKVIGDKVYVQVFESTRGLTVGCEVTFEGHMLEVILGPGILSRNYDGLQHNLETMDGVFLKRGEYTSPLDLKAQWNFKPLANAGDHVRSADWLGEVTEGWLPHKIMVPFAMEGTYV
;
A
#
# COMPACT_ATOMS: atom_id res chain seq x y z
N MET A 1 10.58 -9.98 7.75
CA MET A 1 10.67 -9.42 9.14
C MET A 1 10.70 -7.93 8.97
N LYS A 2 9.78 -7.18 9.57
CA LYS A 2 9.73 -5.72 9.39
C LYS A 2 10.87 -5.06 10.16
N THR A 3 11.64 -4.20 9.49
CA THR A 3 12.71 -3.40 10.13
C THR A 3 12.08 -2.27 10.93
N LYS A 4 12.66 -1.96 12.08
CA LYS A 4 12.25 -0.84 12.93
C LYS A 4 13.33 0.23 12.99
N GLY A 5 12.92 1.47 13.22
CA GLY A 5 13.81 2.60 13.40
C GLY A 5 13.23 3.66 14.31
N LYS A 6 14.00 4.71 14.56
CA LYS A 6 13.58 5.86 15.35
C LYS A 6 13.89 7.16 14.63
N VAL A 7 12.96 8.10 14.69
CA VAL A 7 13.15 9.45 14.17
C VAL A 7 14.28 10.15 14.92
N VAL A 8 15.26 10.67 14.18
CA VAL A 8 16.40 11.43 14.76
C VAL A 8 16.47 12.89 14.29
N SER A 9 15.81 13.22 13.16
CA SER A 9 15.72 14.60 12.67
C SER A 9 14.47 14.79 11.80
N ILE A 10 13.93 15.99 11.80
CA ILE A 10 12.74 16.37 11.03
C ILE A 10 12.99 17.72 10.38
N ILE A 11 12.86 17.79 9.07
CA ILE A 11 12.97 19.03 8.27
C ILE A 11 11.76 19.07 7.33
N ALA A 12 10.72 19.79 7.70
CA ALA A 12 9.44 19.82 7.00
C ALA A 12 8.87 18.40 6.87
N ASN A 13 8.68 17.89 5.65
CA ASN A 13 8.21 16.51 5.38
C ASN A 13 9.35 15.49 5.19
N LEU A 14 10.63 15.94 5.27
CA LEU A 14 11.79 15.07 5.22
C LEU A 14 12.17 14.67 6.64
N VAL A 15 12.14 13.39 6.92
CA VAL A 15 12.45 12.82 8.24
C VAL A 15 13.68 11.92 8.12
N THR A 16 14.61 12.07 9.06
CA THR A 16 15.75 11.16 9.16
C THR A 16 15.48 10.14 10.25
N VAL A 17 15.64 8.87 9.91
CA VAL A 17 15.40 7.72 10.78
C VAL A 17 16.70 6.97 11.00
N GLN A 18 16.98 6.62 12.25
CA GLN A 18 18.06 5.72 12.63
C GLN A 18 17.55 4.30 12.61
N VAL A 19 18.23 3.38 11.94
CA VAL A 19 17.85 1.97 11.82
C VAL A 19 18.97 1.03 12.24
N ASP A 20 18.61 -0.17 12.73
CA ASP A 20 19.56 -1.19 13.15
C ASP A 20 19.68 -2.35 12.13
N ALA A 21 18.88 -2.32 11.08
CA ALA A 21 18.87 -3.33 10.03
C ALA A 21 18.77 -2.69 8.65
N PRO A 22 19.16 -3.40 7.57
CA PRO A 22 19.10 -2.88 6.21
C PRO A 22 17.67 -2.49 5.81
N VAL A 23 17.58 -1.35 5.10
CA VAL A 23 16.36 -0.82 4.50
C VAL A 23 16.65 -0.51 3.04
N ALA A 24 15.70 -0.78 2.15
CA ALA A 24 15.85 -0.52 0.74
C ALA A 24 15.36 0.90 0.37
N GLN A 25 15.92 1.46 -0.70
CA GLN A 25 15.40 2.69 -1.29
C GLN A 25 14.01 2.42 -1.90
N ASN A 26 13.13 3.42 -1.86
CA ASN A 26 11.72 3.39 -2.26
C ASN A 26 10.82 2.46 -1.41
N GLU A 27 11.35 1.93 -0.32
CA GLU A 27 10.57 1.15 0.64
C GLU A 27 9.56 2.04 1.37
N ILE A 28 8.35 1.53 1.58
CA ILE A 28 7.33 2.21 2.36
C ILE A 28 7.56 1.98 3.85
N CYS A 29 7.33 3.01 4.63
CA CYS A 29 7.37 2.94 6.08
C CYS A 29 6.25 3.75 6.71
N TYR A 30 5.96 3.45 7.97
CA TYR A 30 4.98 4.14 8.78
C TYR A 30 5.63 4.71 10.03
N ILE A 31 5.38 5.99 10.30
CA ILE A 31 5.86 6.69 11.51
C ILE A 31 4.69 6.77 12.48
N GLU A 32 4.88 6.27 13.70
CA GLU A 32 3.85 6.32 14.73
C GLU A 32 3.78 7.69 15.40
N LEU A 33 2.60 8.28 15.44
CA LEU A 33 2.33 9.56 16.07
C LEU A 33 1.00 9.55 16.82
N GLY A 34 1.04 9.25 18.12
CA GLY A 34 -0.13 9.34 19.00
C GLY A 34 -1.31 8.44 18.57
N GLY A 35 -1.02 7.22 18.11
CA GLY A 35 -2.03 6.27 17.63
C GLY A 35 -2.40 6.44 16.16
N VAL A 36 -1.76 7.36 15.45
CA VAL A 36 -1.89 7.57 14.00
C VAL A 36 -0.59 7.12 13.34
N HIS A 37 -0.69 6.46 12.19
CA HIS A 37 0.44 6.06 11.38
C HIS A 37 0.57 6.97 10.16
N LEU A 38 1.71 7.67 10.05
CA LEU A 38 2.01 8.53 8.91
C LEU A 38 2.78 7.73 7.87
N MET A 39 2.26 7.64 6.66
CA MET A 39 2.95 6.95 5.56
C MET A 39 4.12 7.78 5.04
N ALA A 40 5.23 7.11 4.77
CA ALA A 40 6.41 7.73 4.19
C ALA A 40 7.13 6.76 3.26
N GLU A 41 7.93 7.32 2.36
CA GLU A 41 8.76 6.58 1.41
C GLU A 41 10.24 6.86 1.66
N VAL A 42 11.08 5.84 1.55
CA VAL A 42 12.53 5.95 1.65
C VAL A 42 13.10 6.60 0.40
N ILE A 43 13.65 7.82 0.54
CA ILE A 43 14.29 8.54 -0.57
C ILE A 43 15.76 8.18 -0.67
N LYS A 44 16.45 8.02 0.47
CA LYS A 44 17.89 7.83 0.51
C LYS A 44 18.30 7.03 1.74
N VAL A 45 19.32 6.19 1.57
CA VAL A 45 19.95 5.44 2.66
C VAL A 45 21.43 5.80 2.71
N ILE A 46 21.94 6.15 3.89
CA ILE A 46 23.37 6.43 4.13
C ILE A 46 23.78 5.74 5.43
N GLY A 47 24.47 4.61 5.31
CA GLY A 47 24.84 3.80 6.47
C GLY A 47 23.61 3.35 7.25
N ASP A 48 23.53 3.72 8.51
CA ASP A 48 22.43 3.44 9.42
C ASP A 48 21.34 4.54 9.47
N LYS A 49 21.47 5.56 8.62
CA LYS A 49 20.51 6.67 8.50
C LYS A 49 19.70 6.55 7.23
N VAL A 50 18.40 6.56 7.40
CA VAL A 50 17.40 6.51 6.32
C VAL A 50 16.67 7.84 6.26
N TYR A 51 16.62 8.42 5.08
CA TYR A 51 15.90 9.66 4.81
C TYR A 51 14.57 9.28 4.16
N VAL A 52 13.48 9.64 4.83
CA VAL A 52 12.13 9.31 4.37
C VAL A 52 11.34 10.59 4.13
N GLN A 53 10.52 10.58 3.07
CA GLN A 53 9.58 11.64 2.79
C GLN A 53 8.19 11.22 3.27
N VAL A 54 7.63 12.00 4.19
CA VAL A 54 6.28 11.80 4.70
C VAL A 54 5.28 12.43 3.72
N PHE A 55 4.24 11.68 3.35
CA PHE A 55 3.22 12.15 2.40
C PHE A 55 2.22 13.11 3.05
N GLU A 56 2.05 12.99 4.34
CA GLU A 56 1.11 13.77 5.13
C GLU A 56 1.81 14.87 5.95
N SER A 57 1.03 15.65 6.68
CA SER A 57 1.57 16.68 7.56
C SER A 57 2.36 16.08 8.73
N THR A 58 3.61 16.47 8.88
CA THR A 58 4.53 16.08 9.98
C THR A 58 4.29 16.90 11.26
N ARG A 59 3.28 17.76 11.30
CA ARG A 59 3.01 18.62 12.46
C ARG A 59 2.78 17.80 13.73
N GLY A 60 3.58 18.07 14.76
CA GLY A 60 3.54 17.34 16.04
C GLY A 60 4.40 16.09 16.07
N LEU A 61 5.07 15.73 14.96
CA LEU A 61 6.07 14.67 14.96
C LEU A 61 7.28 15.12 15.77
N THR A 62 7.84 14.21 16.57
CA THR A 62 9.01 14.46 17.43
C THR A 62 10.11 13.46 17.19
N VAL A 63 11.33 13.85 17.55
CA VAL A 63 12.47 12.92 17.61
C VAL A 63 12.15 11.80 18.63
N GLY A 64 12.50 10.57 18.28
CA GLY A 64 12.23 9.38 19.10
C GLY A 64 10.97 8.61 18.71
N CYS A 65 10.10 9.16 17.82
CA CYS A 65 8.96 8.40 17.28
C CYS A 65 9.41 7.12 16.60
N GLU A 66 8.66 6.03 16.79
CA GLU A 66 8.95 4.74 16.15
C GLU A 66 8.59 4.77 14.67
N VAL A 67 9.39 4.07 13.87
CA VAL A 67 9.19 3.90 12.44
C VAL A 67 9.24 2.42 12.12
N THR A 68 8.27 1.93 11.35
CA THR A 68 8.22 0.54 10.88
C THR A 68 8.33 0.53 9.37
N PHE A 69 9.31 -0.19 8.84
CA PHE A 69 9.54 -0.39 7.42
C PHE A 69 8.86 -1.67 6.97
N GLU A 70 8.17 -1.62 5.83
CA GLU A 70 7.30 -2.71 5.38
C GLU A 70 8.03 -3.81 4.59
N GLY A 71 9.24 -3.52 4.07
CA GLY A 71 10.02 -4.44 3.25
C GLY A 71 9.58 -4.50 1.79
N HIS A 72 8.70 -3.59 1.36
CA HIS A 72 8.24 -3.47 -0.03
C HIS A 72 8.02 -2.01 -0.42
N MET A 73 8.01 -1.75 -1.72
CA MET A 73 7.67 -0.44 -2.29
C MET A 73 6.16 -0.19 -2.21
N LEU A 74 5.75 1.01 -2.63
CA LEU A 74 4.33 1.33 -2.76
C LEU A 74 3.63 0.32 -3.68
N GLU A 75 2.59 -0.31 -3.17
CA GLU A 75 1.77 -1.27 -3.89
C GLU A 75 0.37 -0.71 -4.13
N VAL A 76 -0.23 -1.07 -5.25
CA VAL A 76 -1.62 -0.75 -5.57
C VAL A 76 -2.47 -2.01 -5.49
N ILE A 77 -3.67 -1.87 -4.95
CA ILE A 77 -4.64 -2.96 -4.86
C ILE A 77 -5.48 -2.93 -6.13
N LEU A 78 -5.39 -4.01 -6.91
CA LEU A 78 -6.16 -4.16 -8.14
C LEU A 78 -7.24 -5.23 -7.95
N GLY A 79 -8.43 -4.94 -8.45
CA GLY A 79 -9.55 -5.87 -8.36
C GLY A 79 -10.85 -5.27 -8.91
N PRO A 80 -11.94 -6.05 -8.92
CA PRO A 80 -13.24 -5.57 -9.34
C PRO A 80 -13.72 -4.36 -8.50
N GLY A 81 -14.25 -3.35 -9.17
CA GLY A 81 -14.66 -2.09 -8.54
C GLY A 81 -13.65 -0.95 -8.71
N ILE A 82 -12.50 -1.20 -9.36
CA ILE A 82 -11.49 -0.17 -9.62
C ILE A 82 -11.80 0.66 -10.88
N LEU A 83 -12.51 0.08 -11.83
CA LEU A 83 -12.81 0.77 -13.09
C LEU A 83 -13.76 1.95 -12.87
N SER A 84 -13.64 2.96 -13.73
CA SER A 84 -14.45 4.18 -13.72
C SER A 84 -14.33 4.98 -12.41
N ARG A 85 -13.21 4.86 -11.71
CA ARG A 85 -12.86 5.61 -10.52
C ARG A 85 -11.61 6.45 -10.76
N ASN A 86 -11.48 7.55 -10.03
CA ASN A 86 -10.32 8.41 -10.07
C ASN A 86 -9.54 8.28 -8.75
N TYR A 87 -8.25 8.02 -8.86
CA TYR A 87 -7.37 7.83 -7.69
C TYR A 87 -6.21 8.82 -7.73
N ASP A 88 -5.69 9.17 -6.56
CA ASP A 88 -4.41 9.85 -6.43
C ASP A 88 -3.23 8.87 -6.55
N GLY A 89 -1.98 9.39 -6.40
CA GLY A 89 -0.77 8.57 -6.46
C GLY A 89 -0.60 7.55 -5.32
N LEU A 90 -1.39 7.65 -4.26
CA LEU A 90 -1.44 6.72 -3.12
C LEU A 90 -2.69 5.83 -3.14
N GLN A 91 -3.41 5.85 -4.24
CA GLN A 91 -4.65 5.10 -4.47
C GLN A 91 -5.82 5.49 -3.54
N HIS A 92 -5.88 6.75 -3.10
CA HIS A 92 -7.08 7.27 -2.46
C HIS A 92 -8.13 7.59 -3.53
N ASN A 93 -9.37 7.16 -3.29
CA ASN A 93 -10.47 7.46 -4.21
C ASN A 93 -10.88 8.94 -4.06
N LEU A 94 -10.60 9.74 -5.10
CA LEU A 94 -10.85 11.18 -5.12
C LEU A 94 -12.35 11.54 -5.06
N GLU A 95 -13.23 10.62 -5.44
CA GLU A 95 -14.68 10.84 -5.39
C GLU A 95 -15.24 10.78 -3.97
N THR A 96 -14.55 10.09 -3.07
CA THR A 96 -14.97 9.90 -1.67
C THR A 96 -14.16 10.74 -0.68
N MET A 97 -13.13 11.45 -1.16
CA MET A 97 -12.32 12.31 -0.32
C MET A 97 -13.08 13.55 0.13
N ASP A 98 -13.08 13.79 1.44
CA ASP A 98 -13.58 15.01 2.07
C ASP A 98 -12.49 16.09 2.05
N GLY A 99 -12.44 16.88 0.97
CA GLY A 99 -11.52 18.01 0.85
C GLY A 99 -10.36 17.79 -0.11
N VAL A 100 -9.47 18.79 -0.20
CA VAL A 100 -8.37 18.86 -1.16
C VAL A 100 -7.07 18.24 -0.62
N PHE A 101 -6.98 18.04 0.69
CA PHE A 101 -5.79 17.53 1.37
C PHE A 101 -6.08 16.19 2.05
N LEU A 102 -5.09 15.30 2.03
CA LEU A 102 -5.13 14.04 2.77
C LEU A 102 -5.30 14.32 4.27
N LYS A 103 -6.30 13.72 4.87
CA LYS A 103 -6.45 13.73 6.31
C LYS A 103 -5.44 12.75 6.91
N ARG A 104 -4.77 13.19 7.96
CA ARG A 104 -3.71 12.45 8.62
C ARG A 104 -4.20 11.10 9.13
N GLY A 105 -3.51 10.01 8.70
CA GLY A 105 -3.79 8.65 9.13
C GLY A 105 -5.11 8.06 8.63
N GLU A 106 -5.75 8.69 7.65
CA GLU A 106 -6.97 8.19 7.04
C GLU A 106 -6.60 7.36 5.80
N TYR A 107 -6.56 6.04 5.97
CA TYR A 107 -6.36 5.10 4.88
C TYR A 107 -7.68 4.37 4.61
N THR A 108 -8.30 4.72 3.50
CA THR A 108 -9.49 4.02 3.02
C THR A 108 -9.09 2.96 2.01
N SER A 109 -9.75 1.78 2.08
CA SER A 109 -9.55 0.78 1.03
C SER A 109 -9.93 1.37 -0.34
N PRO A 110 -9.09 1.25 -1.37
CA PRO A 110 -9.42 1.74 -2.71
C PRO A 110 -10.58 0.96 -3.34
N LEU A 111 -10.83 -0.26 -2.85
CA LEU A 111 -11.93 -1.11 -3.30
C LEU A 111 -12.98 -1.23 -2.21
N ASP A 112 -14.26 -1.32 -2.61
CA ASP A 112 -15.34 -1.70 -1.71
C ASP A 112 -15.28 -3.21 -1.45
N LEU A 113 -14.68 -3.60 -0.31
CA LEU A 113 -14.54 -5.00 0.09
C LEU A 113 -15.86 -5.68 0.44
N LYS A 114 -16.98 -4.92 0.54
CA LYS A 114 -18.32 -5.47 0.79
C LYS A 114 -19.09 -5.71 -0.51
N ALA A 115 -18.61 -5.19 -1.63
CA ALA A 115 -19.22 -5.39 -2.93
C ALA A 115 -19.23 -6.89 -3.29
N GLN A 116 -20.37 -7.35 -3.79
CA GLN A 116 -20.53 -8.73 -4.25
C GLN A 116 -20.49 -8.76 -5.78
N TRP A 117 -19.75 -9.70 -6.31
CA TRP A 117 -19.55 -9.86 -7.74
C TRP A 117 -20.03 -11.22 -8.21
N ASN A 118 -20.67 -11.26 -9.38
CA ASN A 118 -21.11 -12.52 -9.99
C ASN A 118 -19.91 -13.16 -10.71
N PHE A 119 -19.22 -14.04 -10.01
CA PHE A 119 -18.03 -14.71 -10.50
C PHE A 119 -18.36 -15.87 -11.44
N LYS A 120 -17.72 -15.86 -12.62
CA LYS A 120 -17.78 -16.96 -13.60
C LYS A 120 -16.42 -17.67 -13.61
N PRO A 121 -16.32 -18.91 -13.13
CA PRO A 121 -15.04 -19.64 -13.14
C PRO A 121 -14.60 -19.94 -14.57
N LEU A 122 -13.28 -19.86 -14.82
CA LEU A 122 -12.61 -20.31 -16.04
C LEU A 122 -11.68 -21.50 -15.74
N ALA A 123 -11.17 -21.60 -14.52
CA ALA A 123 -10.46 -22.78 -14.04
C ALA A 123 -11.44 -23.77 -13.42
N ASN A 124 -11.07 -25.07 -13.42
CA ASN A 124 -11.84 -26.13 -12.79
C ASN A 124 -11.29 -26.46 -11.42
N ALA A 125 -12.14 -26.94 -10.51
CA ALA A 125 -11.70 -27.41 -9.21
C ALA A 125 -10.68 -28.56 -9.39
N GLY A 126 -9.53 -28.45 -8.73
CA GLY A 126 -8.40 -29.39 -8.86
C GLY A 126 -7.34 -29.00 -9.88
N ASP A 127 -7.56 -27.99 -10.71
CA ASP A 127 -6.54 -27.49 -11.65
C ASP A 127 -5.35 -26.91 -10.87
N HIS A 128 -4.14 -27.22 -11.33
CA HIS A 128 -2.93 -26.55 -10.84
C HIS A 128 -2.76 -25.23 -11.57
N VAL A 129 -2.74 -24.13 -10.82
CA VAL A 129 -2.66 -22.77 -11.34
C VAL A 129 -1.34 -22.11 -10.97
N ARG A 130 -0.84 -21.25 -11.85
CA ARG A 130 0.41 -20.50 -11.72
C ARG A 130 0.13 -19.01 -11.70
N SER A 131 1.14 -18.23 -11.37
CA SER A 131 1.10 -16.76 -11.47
C SER A 131 0.56 -16.33 -12.83
N ALA A 132 -0.39 -15.38 -12.80
CA ALA A 132 -1.08 -14.82 -13.96
C ALA A 132 -2.09 -15.74 -14.67
N ASP A 133 -2.28 -17.00 -14.25
CA ASP A 133 -3.37 -17.83 -14.78
C ASP A 133 -4.73 -17.24 -14.41
N TRP A 134 -5.68 -17.31 -15.32
CA TRP A 134 -7.04 -16.81 -15.10
C TRP A 134 -7.88 -17.82 -14.33
N LEU A 135 -8.32 -17.42 -13.15
CA LEU A 135 -9.24 -18.20 -12.31
C LEU A 135 -10.69 -18.07 -12.77
N GLY A 136 -11.04 -16.89 -13.22
CA GLY A 136 -12.41 -16.59 -13.65
C GLY A 136 -12.56 -15.14 -14.10
N GLU A 137 -13.82 -14.73 -14.22
CA GLU A 137 -14.16 -13.36 -14.57
C GLU A 137 -15.39 -12.86 -13.80
N VAL A 138 -15.45 -11.55 -13.62
CA VAL A 138 -16.64 -10.84 -13.15
C VAL A 138 -17.00 -9.75 -14.14
N THR A 139 -18.27 -9.40 -14.25
CA THR A 139 -18.68 -8.29 -15.10
C THR A 139 -18.62 -7.00 -14.29
N GLU A 140 -17.76 -6.08 -14.72
CA GLU A 140 -17.63 -4.74 -14.14
C GLU A 140 -18.10 -3.71 -15.19
N GLY A 141 -19.30 -3.17 -14.99
CA GLY A 141 -19.95 -2.35 -16.01
C GLY A 141 -20.19 -3.13 -17.31
N TRP A 142 -19.42 -2.81 -18.35
CA TRP A 142 -19.48 -3.48 -19.67
C TRP A 142 -18.26 -4.38 -19.93
N LEU A 143 -17.29 -4.42 -19.01
CA LEU A 143 -16.05 -5.18 -19.17
C LEU A 143 -16.08 -6.51 -18.43
N PRO A 144 -15.61 -7.61 -19.04
CA PRO A 144 -15.27 -8.83 -18.31
C PRO A 144 -13.93 -8.63 -17.60
N HIS A 145 -13.96 -8.31 -16.31
CA HIS A 145 -12.77 -8.16 -15.47
C HIS A 145 -12.23 -9.55 -15.13
N LYS A 146 -11.02 -9.85 -15.58
CA LYS A 146 -10.37 -11.14 -15.35
C LYS A 146 -9.76 -11.19 -13.95
N ILE A 147 -10.04 -12.26 -13.23
CA ILE A 147 -9.42 -12.55 -11.94
C ILE A 147 -8.30 -13.55 -12.18
N MET A 148 -7.09 -13.18 -11.80
CA MET A 148 -5.89 -14.00 -12.01
C MET A 148 -5.22 -14.38 -10.69
N VAL A 149 -4.38 -15.39 -10.75
CA VAL A 149 -3.46 -15.72 -9.66
C VAL A 149 -2.45 -14.58 -9.49
N PRO A 150 -2.26 -14.02 -8.28
CA PRO A 150 -1.26 -13.00 -8.03
C PRO A 150 0.14 -13.46 -8.41
N PHE A 151 1.02 -12.50 -8.76
CA PHE A 151 2.42 -12.79 -9.03
C PHE A 151 3.10 -13.41 -7.80
N ALA A 152 4.05 -14.31 -8.02
CA ALA A 152 4.74 -15.08 -6.99
C ALA A 152 3.86 -16.05 -6.17
N MET A 153 2.65 -16.35 -6.67
CA MET A 153 1.77 -17.38 -6.09
C MET A 153 1.51 -18.50 -7.09
N GLU A 154 1.39 -19.70 -6.57
CA GLU A 154 0.93 -20.88 -7.30
C GLU A 154 0.20 -21.82 -6.35
N GLY A 155 -0.59 -22.73 -6.86
CA GLY A 155 -1.35 -23.65 -6.02
C GLY A 155 -2.41 -24.44 -6.78
N THR A 156 -3.29 -25.07 -6.02
CA THR A 156 -4.45 -25.79 -6.56
C THR A 156 -5.70 -24.93 -6.39
N TYR A 157 -6.45 -24.80 -7.48
CA TYR A 157 -7.74 -24.11 -7.45
C TYR A 157 -8.79 -24.99 -6.76
N VAL A 158 -9.54 -24.42 -5.83
CA VAL A 158 -10.56 -25.11 -5.02
C VAL A 158 -11.93 -24.53 -5.28
#